data_77180c83c896c43e8e28b76788728a11
#
_entry.id   77180c83c896c43e8e28b76788728a11
#
_cell.length_a   1.000
_cell.length_b   1.000
_cell.length_c   1.000
_cell.angle_alpha   90.00
_cell.angle_beta   90.00
_cell.angle_gamma   90.00
#
_symmetry.space_group_name_H-M   'P 1'
#
loop_
_entity.id
_entity.type
_entity.pdbx_description
1 polymer ?
#
loop_
_entity_poly.entity_id
_entity_poly.type
_entity_poly.pdbx_seq_one_letter_code
_entity_poly.pdbx_strand_id
1 'polypeptide(L)'
;MKKLLGILVLGLLWCSNSFSQNCDPNHYNDGMMVKEYEAEWNYKAEEAYSFGKKIQNILLKKDLRGFIDLTTGDLRTSLEQKYKENKSFENFFDEEKYKKIVEGEVYCFPLGSIETLQFWIGLMELTYTQEKNGRWVVLKY
;
A
#
# COMPACT_ATOMS: atom_id res chain seq x y z
N MET A 1 -29.17 -7.11 35.81
CA MET A 1 -27.94 -6.59 35.24
C MET A 1 -27.27 -7.48 34.16
N LYS A 2 -28.04 -8.16 33.30
CA LYS A 2 -27.49 -9.05 32.24
C LYS A 2 -27.84 -8.63 30.82
N LYS A 3 -28.31 -7.41 30.58
CA LYS A 3 -28.74 -6.93 29.25
C LYS A 3 -27.90 -5.79 28.66
N LEU A 4 -26.84 -5.34 29.33
CA LEU A 4 -25.98 -4.22 28.87
C LEU A 4 -24.69 -4.66 28.18
N LEU A 5 -24.33 -5.95 28.24
CA LEU A 5 -23.12 -6.46 27.60
C LEU A 5 -23.30 -6.79 26.10
N GLY A 6 -24.53 -6.90 25.63
CA GLY A 6 -24.81 -7.29 24.22
C GLY A 6 -24.69 -6.14 23.22
N ILE A 7 -24.72 -4.89 23.66
CA ILE A 7 -24.73 -3.71 22.75
C ILE A 7 -23.32 -3.21 22.43
N LEU A 8 -22.35 -3.49 23.29
CA LEU A 8 -20.96 -3.08 23.10
C LEU A 8 -20.18 -3.92 22.07
N VAL A 9 -20.61 -5.15 21.81
CA VAL A 9 -19.97 -6.04 20.83
C VAL A 9 -20.43 -5.79 19.41
N LEU A 10 -21.63 -5.27 19.20
CA LEU A 10 -22.15 -4.93 17.88
C LEU A 10 -21.61 -3.59 17.31
N GLY A 11 -21.14 -2.71 18.18
CA GLY A 11 -20.56 -1.42 17.78
C GLY A 11 -19.13 -1.50 17.22
N LEU A 12 -18.40 -2.58 17.53
CA LEU A 12 -17.01 -2.75 17.09
C LEU A 12 -16.85 -3.45 15.73
N LEU A 13 -17.94 -3.99 15.17
CA LEU A 13 -17.93 -4.67 13.87
C LEU A 13 -18.21 -3.76 12.67
N TRP A 14 -18.50 -2.48 12.90
CA TRP A 14 -18.84 -1.53 11.82
C TRP A 14 -17.70 -0.59 11.42
N CYS A 15 -16.51 -0.71 11.98
CA CYS A 15 -15.37 0.17 11.68
C CYS A 15 -14.35 -0.42 10.70
N SER A 16 -14.69 -1.42 9.88
CA SER A 16 -13.67 -2.11 9.08
C SER A 16 -13.77 -1.97 7.56
N ASN A 17 -14.55 -1.04 7.02
CA ASN A 17 -14.56 -0.77 5.57
C ASN A 17 -14.71 0.72 5.26
N SER A 18 -13.96 1.60 5.92
CA SER A 18 -13.75 2.92 5.34
C SER A 18 -12.72 2.78 4.22
N PHE A 19 -13.19 2.47 3.03
CA PHE A 19 -12.48 2.76 1.80
C PHE A 19 -11.95 4.20 1.93
N SER A 20 -10.66 4.41 1.70
CA SER A 20 -10.11 5.76 1.62
C SER A 20 -10.96 6.56 0.63
N GLN A 21 -11.23 7.81 0.95
CA GLN A 21 -12.00 8.71 0.10
C GLN A 21 -11.43 8.76 -1.33
N ASN A 22 -10.12 8.57 -1.48
CA ASN A 22 -9.41 8.52 -2.77
C ASN A 22 -9.62 7.22 -3.55
N CYS A 23 -10.15 6.18 -2.93
CA CYS A 23 -10.41 4.89 -3.55
C CYS A 23 -11.91 4.65 -3.81
N ASP A 24 -12.75 5.61 -3.49
CA ASP A 24 -14.15 5.59 -3.91
C ASP A 24 -14.19 5.57 -5.45
N PRO A 25 -14.91 4.62 -6.09
CA PRO A 25 -15.06 4.57 -7.55
C PRO A 25 -15.55 5.88 -8.18
N ASN A 26 -16.26 6.70 -7.43
CA ASN A 26 -16.79 7.99 -7.86
C ASN A 26 -15.90 9.19 -7.47
N HIS A 27 -14.75 8.95 -6.82
CA HIS A 27 -13.79 10.00 -6.52
C HIS A 27 -13.13 10.50 -7.80
N TYR A 28 -13.01 11.83 -7.93
CA TYR A 28 -12.35 12.48 -9.06
C TYR A 28 -10.89 12.77 -8.76
N ASN A 29 -10.03 12.46 -9.72
CA ASN A 29 -8.65 12.90 -9.75
C ASN A 29 -8.30 13.40 -11.17
N ASP A 30 -7.75 14.61 -11.29
CA ASP A 30 -7.39 15.23 -12.58
C ASP A 30 -8.52 15.19 -13.65
N GLY A 31 -9.77 15.28 -13.19
CA GLY A 31 -10.95 15.29 -14.07
C GLY A 31 -11.51 13.93 -14.46
N MET A 32 -10.86 12.83 -14.03
CA MET A 32 -11.36 11.46 -14.22
C MET A 32 -11.79 10.83 -12.88
N MET A 33 -12.81 10.02 -12.91
CA MET A 33 -13.20 9.21 -11.75
C MET A 33 -12.33 7.97 -11.64
N VAL A 34 -12.14 7.46 -10.41
CA VAL A 34 -11.37 6.21 -10.16
C VAL A 34 -11.84 5.06 -11.05
N LYS A 35 -13.16 4.88 -11.21
CA LYS A 35 -13.73 3.84 -12.08
C LYS A 35 -13.38 4.00 -13.56
N GLU A 36 -13.12 5.22 -14.03
CA GLU A 36 -12.69 5.48 -15.41
C GLU A 36 -11.24 5.10 -15.60
N TYR A 37 -10.38 5.39 -14.60
CA TYR A 37 -9.01 4.89 -14.55
C TYR A 37 -8.95 3.38 -14.54
N GLU A 38 -9.80 2.70 -13.73
CA GLU A 38 -9.86 1.24 -13.68
C GLU A 38 -10.17 0.63 -15.05
N ALA A 39 -11.13 1.23 -15.77
CA ALA A 39 -11.53 0.76 -17.10
C ALA A 39 -10.45 1.01 -18.15
N GLU A 40 -9.85 2.20 -18.15
CA GLU A 40 -8.83 2.58 -19.15
C GLU A 40 -7.53 1.82 -18.96
N TRP A 41 -7.13 1.59 -17.71
CA TRP A 41 -5.81 1.05 -17.37
C TRP A 41 -5.86 -0.42 -16.90
N ASN A 42 -7.04 -1.04 -16.95
CA ASN A 42 -7.28 -2.44 -16.63
C ASN A 42 -6.67 -2.89 -15.28
N TYR A 43 -6.95 -2.16 -14.23
CA TYR A 43 -6.58 -2.51 -12.86
C TYR A 43 -7.81 -2.42 -11.95
N LYS A 44 -7.65 -2.79 -10.67
CA LYS A 44 -8.67 -2.62 -9.64
C LYS A 44 -8.16 -1.76 -8.50
N ALA A 45 -8.81 -0.62 -8.29
CA ALA A 45 -8.46 0.34 -7.26
C ALA A 45 -8.44 -0.29 -5.86
N GLU A 46 -9.39 -1.18 -5.56
CA GLU A 46 -9.45 -1.93 -4.30
C GLU A 46 -8.22 -2.81 -4.08
N GLU A 47 -7.74 -3.49 -5.12
CA GLU A 47 -6.53 -4.33 -5.05
C GLU A 47 -5.29 -3.47 -4.82
N ALA A 48 -5.17 -2.35 -5.54
CA ALA A 48 -4.07 -1.40 -5.36
C ALA A 48 -4.03 -0.85 -3.93
N TYR A 49 -5.18 -0.43 -3.40
CA TYR A 49 -5.32 0.05 -2.03
C TYR A 49 -4.97 -1.02 -1.00
N SER A 50 -5.52 -2.22 -1.17
CA SER A 50 -5.26 -3.36 -0.27
C SER A 50 -3.78 -3.72 -0.23
N PHE A 51 -3.09 -3.67 -1.36
CA PHE A 51 -1.65 -3.91 -1.41
C PHE A 51 -0.85 -2.80 -0.72
N GLY A 52 -1.20 -1.53 -0.93
CA GLY A 52 -0.60 -0.41 -0.20
C GLY A 52 -0.78 -0.53 1.32
N LYS A 53 -1.97 -0.90 1.77
CA LYS A 53 -2.25 -1.17 3.21
C LYS A 53 -1.46 -2.38 3.72
N LYS A 54 -1.28 -3.42 2.91
CA LYS A 54 -0.42 -4.56 3.26
C LYS A 54 1.02 -4.13 3.50
N ILE A 55 1.57 -3.27 2.65
CA ILE A 55 2.92 -2.72 2.84
C ILE A 55 3.01 -1.98 4.18
N GLN A 56 2.07 -1.07 4.46
CA GLN A 56 2.04 -0.33 5.73
C GLN A 56 1.99 -1.27 6.94
N ASN A 57 1.15 -2.30 6.91
CA ASN A 57 1.02 -3.27 7.99
C ASN A 57 2.31 -4.10 8.23
N ILE A 58 3.00 -4.47 7.16
CA ILE A 58 4.29 -5.18 7.26
C ILE A 58 5.35 -4.27 7.90
N LEU A 59 5.41 -3.00 7.48
CA LEU A 59 6.35 -2.03 8.04
C LEU A 59 6.02 -1.67 9.49
N LEU A 60 4.76 -1.54 9.86
CA LEU A 60 4.33 -1.33 11.25
C LEU A 60 4.77 -2.46 12.18
N LYS A 61 4.82 -3.69 11.68
CA LYS A 61 5.34 -4.86 12.40
C LYS A 61 6.87 -4.97 12.36
N LYS A 62 7.55 -4.04 11.67
CA LYS A 62 8.99 -4.07 11.41
C LYS A 62 9.46 -5.39 10.76
N ASP A 63 8.60 -6.02 9.97
CA ASP A 63 8.88 -7.28 9.26
C ASP A 63 9.67 -7.00 7.98
N LEU A 64 10.99 -6.89 8.10
CA LEU A 64 11.89 -6.68 6.97
C LEU A 64 11.82 -7.80 5.95
N ARG A 65 11.71 -9.06 6.39
CA ARG A 65 11.65 -10.18 5.46
C ARG A 65 10.39 -10.12 4.62
N GLY A 66 9.25 -9.89 5.27
CA GLY A 66 7.98 -9.68 4.59
C GLY A 66 8.02 -8.52 3.60
N PHE A 67 8.70 -7.42 3.95
CA PHE A 67 8.88 -6.27 3.04
C PHE A 67 9.73 -6.64 1.82
N ILE A 68 10.88 -7.27 2.01
CA ILE A 68 11.77 -7.71 0.92
C ILE A 68 11.04 -8.65 -0.03
N ASP A 69 10.20 -9.54 0.48
CA ASP A 69 9.42 -10.48 -0.33
C ASP A 69 8.37 -9.79 -1.22
N LEU A 70 8.00 -8.55 -0.92
CA LEU A 70 7.14 -7.72 -1.77
C LEU A 70 7.89 -7.00 -2.88
N THR A 71 9.21 -6.97 -2.86
CA THR A 71 10.04 -6.29 -3.86
C THR A 71 10.39 -7.20 -5.05
N THR A 72 10.91 -6.63 -6.12
CA THR A 72 11.30 -7.34 -7.32
C THR A 72 12.60 -6.78 -7.93
N GLY A 73 13.19 -7.52 -8.87
CA GLY A 73 14.34 -7.09 -9.66
C GLY A 73 15.57 -6.67 -8.84
N ASP A 74 16.21 -5.61 -9.28
CA ASP A 74 17.42 -5.08 -8.66
C ASP A 74 17.19 -4.58 -7.24
N LEU A 75 16.01 -4.02 -6.97
CA LEU A 75 15.65 -3.61 -5.61
C LEU A 75 15.69 -4.80 -4.65
N ARG A 76 15.05 -5.92 -5.03
CA ARG A 76 15.07 -7.14 -4.23
C ARG A 76 16.48 -7.64 -3.98
N THR A 77 17.29 -7.72 -5.03
CA THR A 77 18.68 -8.19 -4.94
C THR A 77 19.51 -7.33 -3.98
N SER A 78 19.38 -6.02 -4.10
CA SER A 78 20.07 -5.05 -3.22
C SER A 78 19.64 -5.21 -1.76
N LEU A 79 18.33 -5.33 -1.51
CA LEU A 79 17.82 -5.48 -0.16
C LEU A 79 18.16 -6.82 0.48
N GLU A 80 18.15 -7.90 -0.29
CA GLU A 80 18.59 -9.22 0.16
C GLU A 80 20.06 -9.21 0.59
N GLN A 81 20.93 -8.54 -0.18
CA GLN A 81 22.33 -8.37 0.20
C GLN A 81 22.47 -7.57 1.49
N LYS A 82 21.82 -6.42 1.57
CA LYS A 82 21.81 -5.57 2.76
C LYS A 82 21.30 -6.31 3.99
N TYR A 83 20.27 -7.13 3.84
CA TYR A 83 19.70 -7.94 4.91
C TYR A 83 20.67 -9.02 5.42
N LYS A 84 21.52 -9.61 4.55
CA LYS A 84 22.57 -10.55 4.96
C LYS A 84 23.63 -9.87 5.80
N GLU A 85 23.98 -8.62 5.47
CA GLU A 85 25.01 -7.85 6.16
C GLU A 85 24.51 -7.32 7.52
N ASN A 86 23.30 -6.78 7.55
CA ASN A 86 22.69 -6.21 8.76
C ASN A 86 21.17 -6.31 8.72
N LYS A 87 20.57 -6.98 9.71
CA LYS A 87 19.13 -7.19 9.84
C LYS A 87 18.42 -6.10 10.65
N SER A 88 19.10 -5.04 11.06
CA SER A 88 18.48 -3.93 11.80
C SER A 88 17.52 -3.17 10.91
N PHE A 89 16.31 -2.93 11.39
CA PHE A 89 15.27 -2.22 10.66
C PHE A 89 15.69 -0.79 10.32
N GLU A 90 16.37 -0.13 11.24
CA GLU A 90 16.87 1.25 11.12
C GLU A 90 17.93 1.40 10.00
N ASN A 91 18.56 0.30 9.60
CA ASN A 91 19.48 0.29 8.47
C ASN A 91 18.74 0.37 7.11
N PHE A 92 17.46 -0.02 7.07
CA PHE A 92 16.63 0.00 5.84
C PHE A 92 15.78 1.25 5.73
N PHE A 93 15.28 1.73 6.85
CA PHE A 93 14.38 2.88 6.92
C PHE A 93 14.89 3.87 7.96
N ASP A 94 15.21 5.09 7.52
CA ASP A 94 15.33 6.20 8.46
C ASP A 94 13.94 6.53 9.06
N GLU A 95 13.95 7.13 10.24
CA GLU A 95 12.73 7.37 11.02
C GLU A 95 11.72 8.26 10.28
N GLU A 96 12.21 9.30 9.61
CA GLU A 96 11.36 10.25 8.88
C GLU A 96 10.65 9.57 7.71
N LYS A 97 11.40 8.84 6.90
CA LYS A 97 10.88 8.11 5.75
C LYS A 97 9.91 7.01 6.19
N TYR A 98 10.28 6.25 7.21
CA TYR A 98 9.40 5.23 7.78
C TYR A 98 8.04 5.83 8.17
N LYS A 99 8.05 6.94 8.91
CA LYS A 99 6.84 7.63 9.34
C LYS A 99 6.00 8.10 8.16
N LYS A 100 6.61 8.72 7.15
CA LYS A 100 5.91 9.16 5.93
C LYS A 100 5.24 8.01 5.18
N ILE A 101 5.82 6.82 5.20
CA ILE A 101 5.21 5.65 4.56
C ILE A 101 4.08 5.08 5.41
N VAL A 102 4.30 4.82 6.70
CA VAL A 102 3.30 4.14 7.54
C VAL A 102 2.09 5.00 7.88
N GLU A 103 2.27 6.32 7.98
CA GLU A 103 1.21 7.29 8.22
C GLU A 103 0.68 7.93 6.92
N GLY A 104 1.39 7.70 5.81
CA GLY A 104 1.07 8.28 4.51
C GLY A 104 -0.23 7.73 3.91
N GLU A 105 -0.84 8.54 3.06
CA GLU A 105 -2.02 8.15 2.31
C GLU A 105 -1.65 7.09 1.27
N VAL A 106 -2.50 6.08 1.12
CA VAL A 106 -2.39 5.08 0.05
C VAL A 106 -3.26 5.53 -1.12
N TYR A 107 -2.63 5.79 -2.24
CA TYR A 107 -3.32 6.20 -3.46
C TYR A 107 -3.68 4.98 -4.31
N CYS A 108 -4.88 4.97 -4.88
CA CYS A 108 -5.41 3.88 -5.68
C CYS A 108 -5.74 4.27 -7.13
N PHE A 109 -5.29 5.44 -7.55
CA PHE A 109 -5.22 5.83 -8.96
C PHE A 109 -3.75 5.90 -9.39
N PRO A 110 -3.44 5.47 -10.62
CA PRO A 110 -2.07 5.41 -11.09
C PRO A 110 -1.54 6.81 -11.42
N LEU A 111 -0.24 6.93 -11.28
CA LEU A 111 0.52 8.04 -11.79
C LEU A 111 1.46 7.54 -12.89
N GLY A 112 1.65 8.35 -13.91
CA GLY A 112 2.61 8.07 -14.95
C GLY A 112 1.98 7.76 -16.31
N SER A 113 2.76 7.17 -17.19
CA SER A 113 2.33 6.80 -18.53
C SER A 113 1.60 5.47 -18.55
N ILE A 114 0.83 5.23 -19.61
CA ILE A 114 0.10 3.99 -19.90
C ILE A 114 1.03 2.74 -19.87
N GLU A 115 2.33 2.91 -20.01
CA GLU A 115 3.29 1.81 -20.05
C GLU A 115 3.66 1.26 -18.66
N THR A 116 3.48 2.05 -17.59
CA THR A 116 3.82 1.65 -16.23
C THR A 116 2.79 2.17 -15.25
N LEU A 117 1.84 1.30 -14.87
CA LEU A 117 0.92 1.55 -13.78
C LEU A 117 1.69 1.63 -12.47
N GLN A 118 1.92 2.83 -11.97
CA GLN A 118 2.59 3.05 -10.70
C GLN A 118 1.62 3.68 -9.71
N PHE A 119 1.59 3.11 -8.52
CA PHE A 119 0.84 3.60 -7.36
C PHE A 119 1.83 4.00 -6.28
N TRP A 120 1.41 4.82 -5.33
CA TRP A 120 2.29 5.28 -4.28
C TRP A 120 1.64 5.31 -2.90
N ILE A 121 2.51 5.41 -1.90
CA ILE A 121 2.16 5.73 -0.52
C ILE A 121 2.89 7.01 -0.12
N GLY A 122 2.18 7.89 0.58
CA GLY A 122 2.68 9.21 0.92
C GLY A 122 2.94 10.04 -0.35
N LEU A 123 3.63 11.13 -0.25
CA LEU A 123 3.99 11.94 -1.42
C LEU A 123 5.16 11.30 -2.19
N MET A 124 4.91 10.14 -2.83
CA MET A 124 5.88 9.35 -3.60
C MET A 124 7.02 8.74 -2.76
N GLU A 125 6.83 8.59 -1.45
CA GLU A 125 7.84 7.98 -0.57
C GLU A 125 8.05 6.49 -0.88
N LEU A 126 6.99 5.80 -1.32
CA LEU A 126 7.05 4.42 -1.77
C LEU A 126 6.18 4.23 -3.00
N THR A 127 6.71 3.54 -4.01
CA THR A 127 6.04 3.25 -5.27
C THR A 127 5.88 1.75 -5.46
N TYR A 128 4.71 1.33 -5.94
CA TYR A 128 4.41 -0.08 -6.25
C TYR A 128 3.60 -0.20 -7.53
N THR A 129 3.54 -1.39 -8.10
CA THR A 129 2.85 -1.71 -9.35
C THR A 129 2.29 -3.12 -9.35
N GLN A 130 1.47 -3.42 -10.35
CA GLN A 130 1.09 -4.78 -10.68
C GLN A 130 1.88 -5.26 -11.90
N GLU A 131 2.58 -6.38 -11.77
CA GLU A 131 3.27 -7.03 -12.88
C GLU A 131 2.26 -7.67 -13.87
N LYS A 132 2.69 -7.97 -15.10
CA LYS A 132 1.84 -8.58 -16.13
C LYS A 132 1.22 -9.93 -15.71
N ASN A 133 1.84 -10.63 -14.77
CA ASN A 133 1.34 -11.88 -14.20
C ASN A 133 0.30 -11.66 -13.09
N GLY A 134 -0.10 -10.42 -12.81
CA GLY A 134 -1.06 -10.04 -11.78
C GLY A 134 -0.46 -9.87 -10.39
N ARG A 135 0.84 -10.12 -10.20
CA ARG A 135 1.51 -9.95 -8.89
C ARG A 135 1.76 -8.48 -8.60
N TRP A 136 1.41 -8.05 -7.38
CA TRP A 136 1.74 -6.72 -6.87
C TRP A 136 3.14 -6.70 -6.26
N VAL A 137 3.94 -5.70 -6.58
CA VAL A 137 5.34 -5.57 -6.15
C VAL A 137 5.71 -4.13 -5.84
N VAL A 138 6.63 -3.95 -4.89
CA VAL A 138 7.26 -2.66 -4.59
C VAL A 138 8.39 -2.41 -5.58
N LEU A 139 8.38 -1.22 -6.19
CA LEU A 139 9.40 -0.78 -7.16
C LEU A 139 10.49 0.07 -6.52
N LYS A 140 10.09 0.94 -5.59
CA LYS A 140 10.98 1.95 -5.00
C LYS A 140 10.45 2.36 -3.62
N TYR A 141 11.36 2.68 -2.72
CA TYR A 141 11.08 3.33 -1.44
C TYR A 141 12.24 4.23 -1.02
#